data_a98e42f9a5a768ebf9d7c984f0086ea0
#
_entry.id   a98e42f9a5a768ebf9d7c984f0086ea0
#
_cell.length_a   1.000
_cell.length_b   1.000
_cell.length_c   1.000
_cell.angle_alpha   90.00
_cell.angle_beta   90.00
_cell.angle_gamma   90.00
#
_symmetry.space_group_name_H-M   'P 1'
#
loop_
_entity.id
_entity.type
_entity.pdbx_description
1 polymer ?
#
loop_
_entity_poly.entity_id
_entity_poly.type
_entity_poly.pdbx_seq_one_letter_code
_entity_poly.pdbx_strand_id
1 'polypeptide(L)'
;MTSEVMECTPWPCYVAVMLAPQSPGPLIRELRHARRLSQEELAHRAEVSTRHLSCLESGRARPSHAMVLALGSALDLPLRERNSLLVAAGFAPIYRCSPLDDPALAHVHQAITHILKLHEPQPALLLDRHWNVLQLNQGATRLFTWLGIALTPGRVLNGYRAVFDPALGLRQWIHNFDSVADAVLARLRTEADVDPALRELLQDLEQLRGTSRPRAVEHTANPVALPIHIRRDGIDLRYFTTLTTLGTPLDVTAQELRIEGYFPMDTATEEFAHTLLRRNS
;
A
#
# COMPACT_ATOMS: atom_id res chain seq x y z
N MET A 1 30.79 -0.15 0.88
CA MET A 1 30.06 0.07 -0.37
C MET A 1 28.69 0.56 0.02
N THR A 2 28.42 1.81 -0.28
CA THR A 2 27.21 2.57 0.07
C THR A 2 26.00 1.96 -0.64
N SER A 3 24.92 1.70 0.11
CA SER A 3 23.63 1.34 -0.46
C SER A 3 23.22 2.46 -1.41
N GLU A 4 23.15 2.17 -2.71
CA GLU A 4 22.56 3.10 -3.66
C GLU A 4 21.09 3.25 -3.32
N VAL A 5 20.81 4.34 -2.61
CA VAL A 5 19.44 4.88 -2.48
C VAL A 5 19.07 5.33 -3.88
N MET A 6 18.11 4.68 -4.50
CA MET A 6 17.50 5.16 -5.73
C MET A 6 16.93 6.55 -5.41
N GLU A 7 17.60 7.62 -5.89
CA GLU A 7 17.12 8.98 -5.74
C GLU A 7 15.75 9.08 -6.43
N CYS A 8 14.70 9.01 -5.63
CA CYS A 8 13.36 9.35 -6.05
C CYS A 8 13.28 10.85 -6.25
N THR A 9 12.83 11.30 -7.43
CA THR A 9 12.38 12.68 -7.64
C THR A 9 11.48 13.12 -6.49
N PRO A 10 11.62 14.37 -6.00
CA PRO A 10 10.86 14.84 -4.87
C PRO A 10 9.37 14.66 -5.15
N TRP A 11 8.75 13.82 -4.36
CA TRP A 11 7.31 13.57 -4.40
C TRP A 11 6.60 14.90 -4.14
N PRO A 12 5.67 15.32 -5.00
CA PRO A 12 4.85 16.46 -4.68
C PRO A 12 3.94 16.09 -3.51
N CYS A 13 4.41 16.34 -2.29
CA CYS A 13 3.58 16.30 -1.08
C CYS A 13 2.36 17.23 -1.18
N TYR A 14 2.31 18.07 -2.18
CA TYR A 14 1.28 19.01 -2.53
C TYR A 14 0.63 18.72 -3.88
N VAL A 15 0.21 17.50 -4.12
CA VAL A 15 -1.03 17.35 -4.83
C VAL A 15 -2.11 17.38 -3.74
N ALA A 16 -2.40 18.58 -3.24
CA ALA A 16 -3.77 18.87 -2.92
C ALA A 16 -4.55 18.39 -4.15
N VAL A 17 -5.20 17.23 -4.05
CA VAL A 17 -6.32 16.93 -4.90
C VAL A 17 -7.18 18.18 -4.70
N MET A 18 -7.13 19.10 -5.66
CA MET A 18 -8.13 20.13 -5.82
C MET A 18 -9.40 19.41 -6.26
N LEU A 19 -9.88 18.54 -5.37
CA LEU A 19 -11.30 18.26 -5.31
C LEU A 19 -11.91 19.65 -5.12
N ALA A 20 -12.78 20.03 -6.06
CA ALA A 20 -13.65 21.19 -5.89
C ALA A 20 -14.12 21.18 -4.43
N PRO A 21 -14.18 22.35 -3.73
CA PRO A 21 -14.43 22.40 -2.31
C PRO A 21 -15.72 21.63 -2.01
N GLN A 22 -15.56 20.35 -1.68
CA GLN A 22 -16.70 19.54 -1.28
C GLN A 22 -17.14 20.08 0.07
N SER A 23 -18.41 20.40 0.18
CA SER A 23 -19.00 20.69 1.47
C SER A 23 -18.71 19.52 2.43
N PRO A 24 -18.31 19.76 3.70
CA PRO A 24 -17.95 18.69 4.63
C PRO A 24 -19.07 17.65 4.82
N GLY A 25 -20.31 18.05 4.67
CA GLY A 25 -21.47 17.17 4.88
C GLY A 25 -21.52 15.96 3.94
N PRO A 26 -21.51 16.14 2.62
CA PRO A 26 -21.42 15.03 1.67
C PRO A 26 -20.22 14.13 1.92
N LEU A 27 -19.05 14.69 2.22
CA LEU A 27 -17.84 13.90 2.52
C LEU A 27 -18.00 13.06 3.79
N ILE A 28 -18.56 13.61 4.87
CA ILE A 28 -18.85 12.84 6.11
C ILE A 28 -19.77 11.67 5.78
N ARG A 29 -20.82 11.91 5.00
CA ARG A 29 -21.78 10.89 4.58
C ARG A 29 -21.13 9.80 3.74
N GLU A 30 -20.30 10.17 2.78
CA GLU A 30 -19.54 9.23 1.93
C GLU A 30 -18.61 8.34 2.77
N LEU A 31 -17.80 8.95 3.64
CA LEU A 31 -16.88 8.25 4.53
C LEU A 31 -17.61 7.29 5.49
N ARG A 32 -18.79 7.67 5.99
CA ARG A 32 -19.62 6.80 6.81
C ARG A 32 -20.14 5.60 6.02
N HIS A 33 -20.67 5.84 4.81
CA HIS A 33 -21.17 4.77 3.94
C HIS A 33 -20.07 3.78 3.54
N ALA A 34 -18.88 4.28 3.23
CA ALA A 34 -17.71 3.44 2.92
C ALA A 34 -17.37 2.50 4.09
N ARG A 35 -17.66 2.92 5.32
CA ARG A 35 -17.47 2.11 6.54
C ARG A 35 -18.72 1.32 6.97
N ARG A 36 -19.78 1.36 6.14
CA ARG A 36 -21.06 0.65 6.36
C ARG A 36 -21.71 0.99 7.71
N LEU A 37 -21.50 2.23 8.20
CA LEU A 37 -22.09 2.69 9.45
C LEU A 37 -23.44 3.37 9.19
N SER A 38 -24.40 3.14 10.08
CA SER A 38 -25.63 3.94 10.16
C SER A 38 -25.32 5.33 10.74
N GLN A 39 -26.23 6.30 10.57
CA GLN A 39 -26.09 7.61 11.23
C GLN A 39 -26.10 7.48 12.76
N GLU A 40 -26.88 6.56 13.30
CA GLU A 40 -26.95 6.29 14.74
C GLU A 40 -25.64 5.75 15.29
N GLU A 41 -25.05 4.76 14.60
CA GLU A 41 -23.75 4.19 15.00
C GLU A 41 -22.63 5.23 14.97
N LEU A 42 -22.54 6.05 13.90
CA LEU A 42 -21.51 7.08 13.84
C LEU A 42 -21.75 8.15 14.90
N ALA A 43 -23.01 8.58 15.10
CA ALA A 43 -23.35 9.55 16.13
C ALA A 43 -22.97 9.06 17.53
N HIS A 44 -23.24 7.78 17.82
CA HIS A 44 -22.86 7.15 19.09
C HIS A 44 -21.33 7.13 19.28
N ARG A 45 -20.57 6.71 18.25
CA ARG A 45 -19.09 6.67 18.28
C ARG A 45 -18.44 8.05 18.42
N ALA A 46 -19.07 9.07 17.81
CA ALA A 46 -18.62 10.45 17.86
C ALA A 46 -19.15 11.24 19.05
N GLU A 47 -19.92 10.58 19.95
CA GLU A 47 -20.53 11.18 21.13
C GLU A 47 -21.43 12.39 20.82
N VAL A 48 -22.20 12.32 19.72
CA VAL A 48 -23.13 13.36 19.29
C VAL A 48 -24.53 12.82 19.10
N SER A 49 -25.55 13.70 19.02
CA SER A 49 -26.88 13.25 18.68
C SER A 49 -27.01 12.92 17.19
N THR A 50 -27.80 11.90 16.86
CA THR A 50 -28.11 11.52 15.46
C THR A 50 -28.70 12.70 14.69
N ARG A 51 -29.51 13.53 15.34
CA ARG A 51 -30.07 14.76 14.75
C ARG A 51 -28.98 15.75 14.35
N HIS A 52 -27.97 15.94 15.20
CA HIS A 52 -26.85 16.83 14.91
C HIS A 52 -26.03 16.30 13.74
N LEU A 53 -25.68 15.00 13.73
CA LEU A 53 -24.99 14.36 12.61
C LEU A 53 -25.78 14.49 11.29
N SER A 54 -27.10 14.30 11.32
CA SER A 54 -27.98 14.52 10.15
C SER A 54 -27.93 15.96 9.64
N CYS A 55 -27.85 16.95 10.53
CA CYS A 55 -27.67 18.34 10.15
C CYS A 55 -26.29 18.61 9.52
N LEU A 56 -25.23 17.98 10.02
CA LEU A 56 -23.89 18.08 9.45
C LEU A 56 -23.84 17.47 8.05
N GLU A 57 -24.33 16.24 7.87
CA GLU A 57 -24.32 15.51 6.58
C GLU A 57 -25.18 16.22 5.52
N SER A 58 -26.28 16.86 5.92
CA SER A 58 -27.14 17.62 5.01
C SER A 58 -26.66 19.06 4.73
N GLY A 59 -25.55 19.49 5.35
CA GLY A 59 -25.02 20.84 5.20
C GLY A 59 -25.81 21.94 5.94
N ARG A 60 -26.83 21.58 6.74
CA ARG A 60 -27.62 22.52 7.56
C ARG A 60 -26.86 23.07 8.77
N ALA A 61 -25.78 22.37 9.17
CA ALA A 61 -24.85 22.82 10.21
C ALA A 61 -23.41 22.66 9.70
N ARG A 62 -22.50 23.50 10.19
CA ARG A 62 -21.08 23.37 9.95
C ARG A 62 -20.42 22.71 11.16
N PRO A 63 -19.53 21.73 10.95
CA PRO A 63 -18.81 21.11 12.06
C PRO A 63 -17.79 22.10 12.64
N SER A 64 -17.61 22.11 13.95
CA SER A 64 -16.46 22.76 14.60
C SER A 64 -15.19 21.94 14.37
N HIS A 65 -14.02 22.54 14.61
CA HIS A 65 -12.74 21.84 14.52
C HIS A 65 -12.71 20.58 15.40
N ALA A 66 -13.16 20.68 16.67
CA ALA A 66 -13.24 19.55 17.58
C ALA A 66 -14.18 18.44 17.05
N MET A 67 -15.31 18.85 16.42
CA MET A 67 -16.25 17.91 15.80
C MET A 67 -15.62 17.15 14.62
N VAL A 68 -14.85 17.82 13.78
CA VAL A 68 -14.13 17.18 12.66
C VAL A 68 -13.15 16.14 13.18
N LEU A 69 -12.42 16.44 14.24
CA LEU A 69 -11.48 15.48 14.86
C LEU A 69 -12.20 14.29 15.49
N ALA A 70 -13.32 14.54 16.20
CA ALA A 70 -14.13 13.48 16.78
C ALA A 70 -14.71 12.54 15.70
N LEU A 71 -15.26 13.09 14.61
CA LEU A 71 -15.75 12.31 13.47
C LEU A 71 -14.63 11.55 12.79
N GLY A 72 -13.44 12.16 12.61
CA GLY A 72 -12.26 11.49 12.07
C GLY A 72 -11.81 10.30 12.90
N SER A 73 -11.91 10.40 14.23
CA SER A 73 -11.61 9.30 15.15
C SER A 73 -12.69 8.24 15.16
N ALA A 74 -13.98 8.63 15.21
CA ALA A 74 -15.12 7.72 15.21
C ALA A 74 -15.25 6.90 13.91
N LEU A 75 -14.77 7.46 12.80
CA LEU A 75 -14.70 6.81 11.49
C LEU A 75 -13.39 6.02 11.29
N ASP A 76 -12.47 6.06 12.23
CA ASP A 76 -11.13 5.47 12.11
C ASP A 76 -10.42 5.90 10.81
N LEU A 77 -10.45 7.22 10.52
CA LEU A 77 -9.85 7.76 9.31
C LEU A 77 -8.33 7.74 9.38
N PRO A 78 -7.63 7.32 8.32
CA PRO A 78 -6.22 7.60 8.13
C PRO A 78 -5.91 9.11 8.19
N LEU A 79 -4.68 9.47 8.54
CA LEU A 79 -4.28 10.87 8.75
C LEU A 79 -4.54 11.77 7.53
N ARG A 80 -4.34 11.24 6.31
CA ARG A 80 -4.62 11.95 5.08
C ARG A 80 -6.12 12.28 4.94
N GLU A 81 -6.99 11.31 5.19
CA GLU A 81 -8.44 11.52 5.12
C GLU A 81 -8.91 12.48 6.23
N ARG A 82 -8.29 12.44 7.43
CA ARG A 82 -8.55 13.43 8.48
C ARG A 82 -8.18 14.84 8.02
N ASN A 83 -7.03 15.01 7.37
CA ASN A 83 -6.64 16.29 6.78
C ASN A 83 -7.63 16.74 5.69
N SER A 84 -8.07 15.82 4.82
CA SER A 84 -9.06 16.11 3.79
C SER A 84 -10.39 16.58 4.39
N LEU A 85 -10.84 15.95 5.47
CA LEU A 85 -12.06 16.35 6.17
C LEU A 85 -11.92 17.71 6.85
N LEU A 86 -10.73 18.01 7.44
CA LEU A 86 -10.41 19.33 8.00
C LEU A 86 -10.49 20.41 6.92
N VAL A 87 -9.83 20.18 5.78
CA VAL A 87 -9.82 21.14 4.65
C VAL A 87 -11.23 21.34 4.10
N ALA A 88 -12.02 20.28 3.91
CA ALA A 88 -13.42 20.39 3.48
C ALA A 88 -14.29 21.20 4.46
N ALA A 89 -13.99 21.15 5.76
CA ALA A 89 -14.65 21.92 6.79
C ALA A 89 -14.14 23.37 6.91
N GLY A 90 -13.11 23.75 6.13
CA GLY A 90 -12.50 25.10 6.14
C GLY A 90 -11.38 25.28 7.17
N PHE A 91 -10.85 24.19 7.70
CA PHE A 91 -9.71 24.23 8.65
C PHE A 91 -8.39 23.88 7.96
N ALA A 92 -7.28 24.35 8.52
CA ALA A 92 -5.95 23.93 8.07
C ALA A 92 -5.71 22.44 8.41
N PRO A 93 -4.97 21.69 7.56
CA PRO A 93 -4.51 20.35 7.89
C PRO A 93 -3.57 20.40 9.09
N ILE A 94 -3.68 19.43 10.00
CA ILE A 94 -2.86 19.37 11.23
C ILE A 94 -1.82 18.24 11.19
N TYR A 95 -2.06 17.19 10.39
CA TYR A 95 -1.11 16.11 10.25
C TYR A 95 -0.13 16.43 9.13
N ARG A 96 1.16 16.41 9.47
CA ARG A 96 2.23 16.68 8.49
C ARG A 96 2.25 15.60 7.42
N CYS A 97 2.65 15.98 6.21
CA CYS A 97 2.95 15.07 5.12
C CYS A 97 4.38 15.40 4.70
N SER A 98 5.34 14.80 5.37
CA SER A 98 6.76 15.10 5.20
C SER A 98 7.29 14.39 3.95
N PRO A 99 8.18 15.01 3.15
CA PRO A 99 8.96 14.30 2.15
C PRO A 99 9.73 13.15 2.78
N LEU A 100 10.00 12.09 2.01
CA LEU A 100 10.72 10.92 2.56
C LEU A 100 12.12 11.27 3.09
N ASP A 101 12.77 12.28 2.51
CA ASP A 101 14.11 12.77 2.89
C ASP A 101 14.08 13.81 4.00
N ASP A 102 12.90 14.13 4.55
CA ASP A 102 12.77 15.09 5.67
C ASP A 102 13.54 14.58 6.90
N PRO A 103 14.42 15.40 7.50
CA PRO A 103 15.11 15.07 8.74
C PRO A 103 14.18 14.63 9.88
N ALA A 104 12.94 15.12 9.91
CA ALA A 104 11.94 14.69 10.88
C ALA A 104 11.62 13.17 10.79
N LEU A 105 11.81 12.54 9.63
CA LEU A 105 11.62 11.12 9.40
C LEU A 105 12.89 10.27 9.61
N ALA A 106 14.01 10.86 10.07
CA ALA A 106 15.31 10.17 10.20
C ALA A 106 15.20 8.86 11.01
N HIS A 107 14.49 8.88 12.15
CA HIS A 107 14.30 7.66 12.95
C HIS A 107 13.45 6.60 12.24
N VAL A 108 12.44 7.03 11.46
CA VAL A 108 11.63 6.13 10.64
C VAL A 108 12.51 5.47 9.57
N HIS A 109 13.36 6.24 8.89
CA HIS A 109 14.32 5.73 7.92
C HIS A 109 15.31 4.73 8.52
N GLN A 110 15.85 5.04 9.70
CA GLN A 110 16.74 4.12 10.40
C GLN A 110 16.06 2.80 10.74
N ALA A 111 14.82 2.86 11.24
CA ALA A 111 14.03 1.66 11.56
C ALA A 111 13.75 0.83 10.30
N ILE A 112 13.30 1.46 9.20
CA ILE A 112 13.05 0.79 7.92
C ILE A 112 14.33 0.12 7.39
N THR A 113 15.43 0.86 7.35
CA THR A 113 16.73 0.33 6.90
C THR A 113 17.16 -0.88 7.72
N HIS A 114 16.95 -0.81 9.05
CA HIS A 114 17.26 -1.92 9.96
C HIS A 114 16.40 -3.14 9.68
N ILE A 115 15.07 -2.95 9.52
CA ILE A 115 14.13 -4.05 9.21
C ILE A 115 14.49 -4.71 7.88
N LEU A 116 14.73 -3.92 6.82
CA LEU A 116 15.12 -4.44 5.51
C LEU A 116 16.43 -5.25 5.58
N LYS A 117 17.40 -4.77 6.38
CA LYS A 117 18.68 -5.47 6.59
C LYS A 117 18.51 -6.75 7.39
N LEU A 118 17.69 -6.76 8.43
CA LEU A 118 17.42 -7.96 9.23
C LEU A 118 16.73 -9.07 8.44
N HIS A 119 16.01 -8.70 7.38
CA HIS A 119 15.32 -9.67 6.52
C HIS A 119 16.27 -10.39 5.53
N GLU A 120 17.50 -9.93 5.38
CA GLU A 120 18.50 -10.59 4.51
C GLU A 120 18.74 -12.06 4.92
N PRO A 121 18.93 -12.98 3.99
CA PRO A 121 19.03 -12.79 2.55
C PRO A 121 17.68 -12.82 1.81
N GLN A 122 16.57 -12.91 2.51
CA GLN A 122 15.24 -12.98 1.92
C GLN A 122 14.83 -11.62 1.32
N PRO A 123 14.04 -11.62 0.24
CA PRO A 123 13.59 -10.38 -0.38
C PRO A 123 12.69 -9.55 0.55
N ALA A 124 12.92 -8.24 0.58
CA ALA A 124 12.01 -7.28 1.21
C ALA A 124 12.01 -5.95 0.46
N LEU A 125 10.86 -5.29 0.45
CA LEU A 125 10.61 -4.04 -0.27
C LEU A 125 9.98 -3.01 0.65
N LEU A 126 10.41 -1.76 0.54
CA LEU A 126 9.66 -0.62 1.05
C LEU A 126 8.74 -0.10 -0.05
N LEU A 127 7.48 0.08 0.27
CA LEU A 127 6.43 0.50 -0.66
C LEU A 127 5.73 1.74 -0.11
N ASP A 128 5.26 2.60 -1.02
CA ASP A 128 4.31 3.66 -0.69
C ASP A 128 2.85 3.15 -0.72
N ARG A 129 1.89 4.05 -0.46
CA ARG A 129 0.46 3.75 -0.48
C ARG A 129 -0.06 3.34 -1.85
N HIS A 130 0.63 3.72 -2.94
CA HIS A 130 0.26 3.38 -4.32
C HIS A 130 0.99 2.15 -4.85
N TRP A 131 1.68 1.41 -3.94
CA TRP A 131 2.46 0.21 -4.26
C TRP A 131 3.69 0.48 -5.13
N ASN A 132 4.18 1.72 -5.13
CA ASN A 132 5.46 2.04 -5.76
C ASN A 132 6.60 1.58 -4.85
N VAL A 133 7.60 0.95 -5.45
CA VAL A 133 8.80 0.48 -4.76
C VAL A 133 9.70 1.67 -4.50
N LEU A 134 9.91 1.99 -3.23
CA LEU A 134 10.77 3.09 -2.76
C LEU A 134 12.18 2.59 -2.46
N GLN A 135 12.30 1.38 -1.93
CA GLN A 135 13.58 0.78 -1.59
C GLN A 135 13.49 -0.75 -1.67
N LEU A 136 14.59 -1.39 -2.04
CA LEU A 136 14.79 -2.82 -2.04
C LEU A 136 15.91 -3.17 -1.06
N ASN A 137 15.79 -4.30 -0.37
CA ASN A 137 16.95 -4.88 0.26
C ASN A 137 17.80 -5.63 -0.79
N GLN A 138 18.98 -6.07 -0.40
CA GLN A 138 19.87 -6.78 -1.34
C GLN A 138 19.27 -8.13 -1.77
N GLY A 139 18.53 -8.83 -0.91
CA GLY A 139 17.83 -10.07 -1.24
C GLY A 139 16.83 -9.86 -2.39
N ALA A 140 16.02 -8.81 -2.34
CA ALA A 140 15.09 -8.45 -3.41
C ALA A 140 15.84 -8.05 -4.70
N THR A 141 16.90 -7.26 -4.58
CA THR A 141 17.72 -6.85 -5.73
C THR A 141 18.32 -8.07 -6.44
N ARG A 142 18.86 -9.03 -5.70
CA ARG A 142 19.43 -10.27 -6.27
C ARG A 142 18.37 -11.14 -6.93
N LEU A 143 17.21 -11.32 -6.28
CA LEU A 143 16.10 -12.09 -6.84
C LEU A 143 15.60 -11.45 -8.14
N PHE A 144 15.37 -10.14 -8.16
CA PHE A 144 14.90 -9.44 -9.36
C PHE A 144 15.92 -9.47 -10.48
N THR A 145 17.20 -9.31 -10.16
CA THR A 145 18.28 -9.47 -11.14
C THR A 145 18.31 -10.89 -11.71
N TRP A 146 18.20 -11.91 -10.86
CA TRP A 146 18.13 -13.30 -11.32
C TRP A 146 16.89 -13.55 -12.20
N LEU A 147 15.74 -12.92 -11.90
CA LEU A 147 14.53 -12.99 -12.73
C LEU A 147 14.65 -12.20 -14.04
N GLY A 148 15.71 -11.41 -14.23
CA GLY A 148 15.91 -10.59 -15.42
C GLY A 148 15.03 -9.32 -15.42
N ILE A 149 14.58 -8.87 -14.24
CA ILE A 149 13.80 -7.65 -14.10
C ILE A 149 14.77 -6.47 -14.10
N ALA A 150 14.58 -5.55 -15.06
CA ALA A 150 15.40 -4.35 -15.15
C ALA A 150 15.03 -3.36 -14.03
N LEU A 151 15.93 -3.23 -13.06
CA LEU A 151 15.87 -2.17 -12.06
C LEU A 151 16.57 -0.93 -12.64
N THR A 152 15.82 -0.06 -13.32
CA THR A 152 16.39 1.13 -13.96
C THR A 152 16.43 2.29 -12.96
N PRO A 153 17.61 2.87 -12.65
CA PRO A 153 17.70 4.03 -11.79
C PRO A 153 16.81 5.18 -12.31
N GLY A 154 16.10 5.85 -11.40
CA GLY A 154 15.20 6.96 -11.74
C GLY A 154 13.84 6.56 -12.32
N ARG A 155 13.58 5.27 -12.56
CA ARG A 155 12.26 4.78 -12.96
C ARG A 155 11.55 4.16 -11.77
N VAL A 156 10.40 4.71 -11.39
CA VAL A 156 9.57 4.15 -10.33
C VAL A 156 9.00 2.80 -10.77
N LEU A 157 9.35 1.74 -10.06
CA LEU A 157 8.76 0.42 -10.24
C LEU A 157 7.51 0.33 -9.36
N ASN A 158 6.36 0.09 -9.96
CA ASN A 158 5.17 -0.25 -9.21
C ASN A 158 5.10 -1.76 -9.01
N GLY A 159 5.00 -2.23 -7.76
CA GLY A 159 5.04 -3.65 -7.42
C GLY A 159 3.91 -4.45 -8.07
N TYR A 160 2.71 -3.91 -8.12
CA TYR A 160 1.58 -4.60 -8.76
C TYR A 160 1.70 -4.61 -10.29
N ARG A 161 2.14 -3.50 -10.90
CA ARG A 161 2.44 -3.51 -12.35
C ARG A 161 3.53 -4.52 -12.70
N ALA A 162 4.54 -4.69 -11.86
CA ALA A 162 5.59 -5.69 -12.08
C ALA A 162 5.02 -7.11 -12.17
N VAL A 163 3.99 -7.43 -11.40
CA VAL A 163 3.31 -8.74 -11.43
C VAL A 163 2.46 -8.91 -12.70
N PHE A 164 1.79 -7.86 -13.18
CA PHE A 164 0.78 -7.97 -14.24
C PHE A 164 1.31 -7.67 -15.63
N ASP A 165 2.26 -6.71 -15.77
CA ASP A 165 2.75 -6.26 -17.06
C ASP A 165 3.79 -7.23 -17.62
N PRO A 166 3.49 -7.91 -18.76
CA PRO A 166 4.44 -8.81 -19.39
C PRO A 166 5.77 -8.14 -19.78
N ALA A 167 5.74 -6.81 -20.07
CA ALA A 167 6.92 -6.06 -20.45
C ALA A 167 7.92 -5.87 -19.29
N LEU A 168 7.46 -5.98 -18.03
CA LEU A 168 8.30 -5.91 -16.85
C LEU A 168 8.91 -7.27 -16.46
N GLY A 169 8.45 -8.36 -17.09
CA GLY A 169 9.10 -9.66 -17.09
C GLY A 169 8.81 -10.55 -15.88
N LEU A 170 8.16 -10.07 -14.80
CA LEU A 170 7.90 -10.91 -13.63
C LEU A 170 6.78 -11.93 -13.88
N ARG A 171 5.72 -11.51 -14.57
CA ARG A 171 4.52 -12.34 -14.85
C ARG A 171 4.85 -13.72 -15.40
N GLN A 172 5.81 -13.82 -16.32
CA GLN A 172 6.19 -15.09 -16.96
C GLN A 172 6.74 -16.13 -16.00
N TRP A 173 7.27 -15.70 -14.87
CA TRP A 173 7.87 -16.56 -13.86
C TRP A 173 6.91 -16.96 -12.73
N ILE A 174 5.77 -16.27 -12.60
CA ILE A 174 4.76 -16.60 -11.58
C ILE A 174 3.91 -17.75 -12.07
N HIS A 175 4.16 -18.94 -11.53
CA HIS A 175 3.48 -20.17 -11.94
C HIS A 175 1.97 -20.18 -11.60
N ASN A 176 1.61 -19.62 -10.43
CA ASN A 176 0.22 -19.49 -9.97
C ASN A 176 -0.33 -18.07 -10.18
N PHE A 177 -0.02 -17.46 -11.33
CA PHE A 177 -0.36 -16.07 -11.65
C PHE A 177 -1.83 -15.74 -11.39
N ASP A 178 -2.76 -16.58 -11.81
CA ASP A 178 -4.21 -16.31 -11.67
C ASP A 178 -4.60 -16.11 -10.20
N SER A 179 -4.10 -16.95 -9.29
CA SER A 179 -4.38 -16.84 -7.85
C SER A 179 -3.77 -15.57 -7.25
N VAL A 180 -2.53 -15.24 -7.65
CA VAL A 180 -1.84 -14.01 -7.20
C VAL A 180 -2.58 -12.79 -7.74
N ALA A 181 -2.97 -12.80 -9.01
CA ALA A 181 -3.70 -11.71 -9.64
C ALA A 181 -5.07 -11.47 -8.97
N ASP A 182 -5.81 -12.54 -8.66
CA ASP A 182 -7.09 -12.43 -7.97
C ASP A 182 -6.95 -11.80 -6.58
N ALA A 183 -5.93 -12.20 -5.82
CA ALA A 183 -5.68 -11.64 -4.49
C ALA A 183 -5.26 -10.17 -4.56
N VAL A 184 -4.37 -9.80 -5.50
CA VAL A 184 -3.95 -8.42 -5.73
C VAL A 184 -5.14 -7.54 -6.11
N LEU A 185 -5.96 -7.97 -7.09
CA LEU A 185 -7.13 -7.22 -7.52
C LEU A 185 -8.18 -7.09 -6.42
N ALA A 186 -8.41 -8.14 -5.62
CA ALA A 186 -9.33 -8.08 -4.49
C ALA A 186 -8.90 -7.04 -3.45
N ARG A 187 -7.62 -7.01 -3.09
CA ARG A 187 -7.05 -6.01 -2.19
C ARG A 187 -7.17 -4.61 -2.79
N LEU A 188 -6.73 -4.45 -4.03
CA LEU A 188 -6.72 -3.15 -4.70
C LEU A 188 -8.12 -2.56 -4.85
N ARG A 189 -9.15 -3.37 -5.11
CA ARG A 189 -10.55 -2.92 -5.13
C ARG A 189 -10.97 -2.28 -3.82
N THR A 190 -10.61 -2.89 -2.69
CA THR A 190 -10.92 -2.33 -1.37
C THR A 190 -10.20 -1.00 -1.12
N GLU A 191 -8.94 -0.87 -1.55
CA GLU A 191 -8.17 0.35 -1.38
C GLU A 191 -8.60 1.45 -2.38
N ALA A 192 -9.02 1.07 -3.60
CA ALA A 192 -9.47 1.99 -4.65
C ALA A 192 -10.82 2.66 -4.37
N ASP A 193 -11.61 2.13 -3.44
CA ASP A 193 -12.88 2.77 -3.04
C ASP A 193 -12.66 4.18 -2.51
N VAL A 194 -11.53 4.43 -1.87
CA VAL A 194 -11.19 5.70 -1.21
C VAL A 194 -10.09 6.50 -1.93
N ASP A 195 -9.34 5.89 -2.86
CA ASP A 195 -8.22 6.54 -3.54
C ASP A 195 -8.38 6.54 -5.08
N PRO A 196 -8.59 7.72 -5.71
CA PRO A 196 -8.72 7.83 -7.17
C PRO A 196 -7.52 7.30 -7.95
N ALA A 197 -6.29 7.49 -7.45
CA ALA A 197 -5.08 7.02 -8.13
C ALA A 197 -5.01 5.48 -8.15
N LEU A 198 -5.50 4.82 -7.11
CA LEU A 198 -5.62 3.36 -7.09
C LEU A 198 -6.73 2.83 -7.99
N ARG A 199 -7.77 3.64 -8.29
CA ARG A 199 -8.80 3.28 -9.28
C ARG A 199 -8.22 3.20 -10.70
N GLU A 200 -7.35 4.13 -11.07
CA GLU A 200 -6.66 4.09 -12.35
C GLU A 200 -5.74 2.86 -12.43
N LEU A 201 -4.96 2.61 -11.38
CA LEU A 201 -4.12 1.42 -11.30
C LEU A 201 -4.95 0.14 -11.41
N LEU A 202 -6.09 0.05 -10.72
CA LEU A 202 -6.98 -1.11 -10.78
C LEU A 202 -7.47 -1.36 -12.21
N GLN A 203 -7.94 -0.32 -12.93
CA GLN A 203 -8.40 -0.42 -14.32
C GLN A 203 -7.29 -0.93 -15.23
N ASP A 204 -6.08 -0.40 -15.08
CA ASP A 204 -4.92 -0.83 -15.87
C ASP A 204 -4.59 -2.31 -15.60
N LEU A 205 -4.57 -2.74 -14.34
CA LEU A 205 -4.27 -4.12 -13.99
C LEU A 205 -5.36 -5.10 -14.47
N GLU A 206 -6.63 -4.70 -14.42
CA GLU A 206 -7.73 -5.50 -14.96
C GLU A 206 -7.60 -5.67 -16.49
N GLN A 207 -7.19 -4.63 -17.21
CA GLN A 207 -6.89 -4.72 -18.63
C GLN A 207 -5.69 -5.63 -18.92
N LEU A 208 -4.59 -5.49 -18.16
CA LEU A 208 -3.39 -6.32 -18.31
C LEU A 208 -3.65 -7.80 -17.98
N ARG A 209 -4.56 -8.07 -17.06
CA ARG A 209 -4.98 -9.44 -16.74
C ARG A 209 -5.66 -10.10 -17.95
N GLY A 210 -6.46 -9.34 -18.69
CA GLY A 210 -7.28 -9.84 -19.79
C GLY A 210 -8.45 -10.70 -19.31
N THR A 211 -9.16 -11.33 -20.25
CA THR A 211 -10.36 -12.14 -20.01
C THR A 211 -10.05 -13.58 -19.57
N SER A 212 -8.85 -13.86 -19.07
CA SER A 212 -8.53 -15.19 -18.54
C SER A 212 -9.53 -15.56 -17.45
N ARG A 213 -10.39 -16.55 -17.74
CA ARG A 213 -11.30 -17.10 -16.72
C ARG A 213 -10.47 -17.61 -15.55
N PRO A 214 -10.93 -17.38 -14.30
CA PRO A 214 -10.31 -17.99 -13.14
C PRO A 214 -10.22 -19.51 -13.41
N ARG A 215 -9.01 -20.01 -13.58
CA ARG A 215 -8.80 -21.45 -13.53
C ARG A 215 -9.18 -21.82 -12.11
N ALA A 216 -10.10 -22.78 -11.95
CA ALA A 216 -10.47 -23.26 -10.63
C ALA A 216 -9.17 -23.58 -9.90
N VAL A 217 -8.85 -22.74 -8.90
CA VAL A 217 -7.69 -22.96 -8.06
C VAL A 217 -7.94 -24.32 -7.45
N GLU A 218 -7.07 -25.30 -7.70
CA GLU A 218 -7.02 -26.48 -6.87
C GLU A 218 -6.74 -25.95 -5.45
N HIS A 219 -7.80 -25.76 -4.71
CA HIS A 219 -7.74 -25.44 -3.28
C HIS A 219 -7.20 -26.69 -2.57
N THR A 220 -5.89 -26.87 -2.65
CA THR A 220 -5.23 -27.69 -1.65
C THR A 220 -5.52 -27.00 -0.32
N ALA A 221 -6.36 -27.66 0.47
CA ALA A 221 -6.76 -27.37 1.84
C ALA A 221 -6.38 -25.95 2.33
N ASN A 222 -7.33 -25.00 2.27
CA ASN A 222 -7.32 -23.67 2.90
C ASN A 222 -5.92 -23.14 3.28
N PRO A 223 -5.14 -22.56 2.35
CA PRO A 223 -3.85 -22.03 2.72
C PRO A 223 -4.06 -20.83 3.66
N VAL A 224 -3.35 -20.83 4.78
CA VAL A 224 -3.36 -19.71 5.74
C VAL A 224 -2.82 -18.42 5.09
N ALA A 225 -1.94 -18.55 4.09
CA ALA A 225 -1.39 -17.46 3.29
C ALA A 225 -1.32 -17.88 1.82
N LEU A 226 -1.53 -16.92 0.91
CA LEU A 226 -1.41 -17.17 -0.52
C LEU A 226 0.08 -17.34 -0.88
N PRO A 227 0.50 -18.49 -1.44
CA PRO A 227 1.86 -18.66 -1.91
C PRO A 227 2.07 -17.91 -3.23
N ILE A 228 3.27 -17.36 -3.41
CA ILE A 228 3.77 -16.91 -4.70
C ILE A 228 4.76 -17.97 -5.19
N HIS A 229 4.40 -18.67 -6.26
CA HIS A 229 5.25 -19.68 -6.86
C HIS A 229 6.01 -19.09 -8.05
N ILE A 230 7.33 -19.02 -7.94
CA ILE A 230 8.23 -18.53 -8.99
C ILE A 230 8.97 -19.73 -9.58
N ARG A 231 8.87 -19.90 -10.91
CA ARG A 231 9.59 -20.96 -11.63
C ARG A 231 10.46 -20.36 -12.72
N ARG A 232 11.75 -20.66 -12.67
CA ARG A 232 12.73 -20.28 -13.69
C ARG A 232 13.89 -21.27 -13.74
N ASP A 233 14.29 -21.68 -14.94
CA ASP A 233 15.48 -22.50 -15.19
C ASP A 233 15.53 -23.78 -14.34
N GLY A 234 14.37 -24.44 -14.12
CA GLY A 234 14.24 -25.66 -13.32
C GLY A 234 14.21 -25.43 -11.80
N ILE A 235 14.29 -24.17 -11.35
CA ILE A 235 14.20 -23.78 -9.94
C ILE A 235 12.74 -23.42 -9.65
N ASP A 236 12.17 -23.95 -8.55
CA ASP A 236 10.82 -23.69 -8.05
C ASP A 236 10.96 -23.03 -6.67
N LEU A 237 10.56 -21.76 -6.57
CA LEU A 237 10.60 -20.98 -5.34
C LEU A 237 9.20 -20.70 -4.85
N ARG A 238 8.99 -20.82 -3.55
CA ARG A 238 7.70 -20.64 -2.91
C ARG A 238 7.83 -19.66 -1.76
N TYR A 239 7.16 -18.53 -1.91
CA TYR A 239 7.13 -17.48 -0.88
C TYR A 239 5.69 -17.22 -0.45
N PHE A 240 5.50 -16.79 0.78
CA PHE A 240 4.35 -15.97 1.17
C PHE A 240 4.87 -14.59 1.59
N THR A 241 4.00 -13.58 1.55
CA THR A 241 4.39 -12.22 1.93
C THR A 241 3.67 -11.75 3.19
N THR A 242 4.33 -10.87 3.92
CA THR A 242 3.74 -10.12 5.03
C THR A 242 3.86 -8.63 4.74
N LEU A 243 2.91 -7.84 5.25
CA LEU A 243 2.99 -6.39 5.23
C LEU A 243 3.15 -5.88 6.66
N THR A 244 4.21 -5.11 6.86
CA THR A 244 4.50 -4.43 8.11
C THR A 244 4.33 -2.93 7.93
N THR A 245 3.65 -2.28 8.88
CA THR A 245 3.42 -0.84 8.93
C THR A 245 3.91 -0.26 10.24
N LEU A 246 4.07 1.06 10.33
CA LEU A 246 4.39 1.75 11.58
C LEU A 246 3.18 1.74 12.51
N GLY A 247 3.40 1.42 13.80
CA GLY A 247 2.31 1.20 14.75
C GLY A 247 1.56 2.48 15.17
N THR A 248 2.27 3.60 15.33
CA THR A 248 1.68 4.86 15.82
C THR A 248 2.22 6.07 15.05
N PRO A 249 1.97 6.15 13.73
CA PRO A 249 2.48 7.26 12.94
C PRO A 249 1.73 8.57 13.28
N LEU A 250 2.48 9.67 13.36
CA LEU A 250 1.95 11.02 13.52
C LEU A 250 2.14 11.87 12.25
N ASP A 251 2.73 11.30 11.22
CA ASP A 251 2.96 11.89 9.90
C ASP A 251 2.27 11.03 8.84
N VAL A 252 1.66 11.70 7.84
CA VAL A 252 0.89 11.05 6.78
C VAL A 252 1.78 10.12 5.96
N THR A 253 2.97 10.59 5.56
CA THR A 253 3.91 9.78 4.78
C THR A 253 4.33 8.54 5.56
N ALA A 254 4.71 8.71 6.83
CA ALA A 254 5.08 7.59 7.69
C ALA A 254 3.95 6.56 7.85
N GLN A 255 2.69 6.99 7.94
CA GLN A 255 1.54 6.09 8.01
C GLN A 255 1.34 5.26 6.76
N GLU A 256 1.70 5.80 5.61
CA GLU A 256 1.46 5.21 4.29
C GLU A 256 2.59 4.28 3.82
N LEU A 257 3.70 4.22 4.56
CA LEU A 257 4.80 3.30 4.27
C LEU A 257 4.44 1.87 4.66
N ARG A 258 4.79 0.94 3.77
CA ARG A 258 4.58 -0.50 3.94
C ARG A 258 5.88 -1.24 3.65
N ILE A 259 6.27 -2.17 4.51
CA ILE A 259 7.37 -3.08 4.23
C ILE A 259 6.76 -4.43 3.87
N GLU A 260 7.00 -4.89 2.65
CA GLU A 260 6.63 -6.22 2.21
C GLU A 260 7.84 -7.14 2.34
N GLY A 261 7.73 -8.13 3.23
CA GLY A 261 8.74 -9.15 3.45
C GLY A 261 8.31 -10.48 2.82
N TYR A 262 9.21 -11.13 2.10
CA TYR A 262 9.01 -12.44 1.49
C TYR A 262 9.58 -13.52 2.39
N PHE A 263 8.79 -14.52 2.72
CA PHE A 263 9.20 -15.63 3.59
C PHE A 263 9.18 -16.94 2.80
N PRO A 264 10.27 -17.72 2.82
CA PRO A 264 10.32 -19.00 2.14
C PRO A 264 9.34 -19.99 2.79
N MET A 265 8.66 -20.79 1.96
CA MET A 265 7.72 -21.82 2.42
C MET A 265 8.38 -23.20 2.50
N ASP A 266 9.59 -23.35 1.99
CA ASP A 266 10.37 -24.59 2.02
C ASP A 266 11.88 -24.30 2.08
N THR A 267 12.63 -25.32 2.48
CA THR A 267 14.08 -25.26 2.64
C THR A 267 14.79 -24.96 1.31
N ALA A 268 14.28 -25.46 0.18
CA ALA A 268 14.90 -25.22 -1.13
C ALA A 268 14.85 -23.72 -1.50
N THR A 269 13.74 -23.05 -1.21
CA THR A 269 13.57 -21.61 -1.41
C THR A 269 14.50 -20.81 -0.48
N GLU A 270 14.64 -21.24 0.78
CA GLU A 270 15.54 -20.62 1.74
C GLU A 270 17.01 -20.73 1.32
N GLU A 271 17.45 -21.94 0.96
CA GLU A 271 18.82 -22.19 0.49
C GLU A 271 19.15 -21.46 -0.81
N PHE A 272 18.17 -21.26 -1.68
CA PHE A 272 18.38 -20.52 -2.91
C PHE A 272 18.72 -19.03 -2.64
N ALA A 273 18.04 -18.39 -1.69
CA ALA A 273 18.38 -17.01 -1.30
C ALA A 273 19.84 -16.91 -0.79
N HIS A 274 20.27 -17.88 0.01
CA HIS A 274 21.68 -17.98 0.44
C HIS A 274 22.66 -18.24 -0.74
N THR A 275 22.23 -18.96 -1.75
CA THR A 275 23.04 -19.19 -2.95
C THR A 275 23.21 -17.92 -3.77
N LEU A 276 22.16 -17.12 -3.93
CA LEU A 276 22.23 -15.80 -4.59
C LEU A 276 23.16 -14.84 -3.82
N LEU A 277 23.16 -14.93 -2.49
CA LEU A 277 24.10 -14.15 -1.66
C LEU A 277 25.55 -14.46 -2.01
N ARG A 278 25.90 -15.74 -2.14
CA ARG A 278 27.29 -16.20 -2.39
C ARG A 278 27.80 -15.92 -3.81
N ARG A 279 26.92 -15.86 -4.81
CA ARG A 279 27.30 -15.62 -6.21
C ARG A 279 27.73 -14.17 -6.49
N ASN A 280 27.35 -13.22 -5.64
CA ASN A 280 27.58 -11.79 -5.81
C ASN A 280 28.53 -11.21 -4.74
N SER A 281 29.14 -12.06 -3.93
CA SER A 281 30.24 -11.73 -3.01
C SER A 281 31.58 -12.00 -3.69
#